data_60152dd0a4c2b1d14d6e28e6a163dceb
#
_entry.id   60152dd0a4c2b1d14d6e28e6a163dceb
#
_cell.length_a   1.000
_cell.length_b   1.000
_cell.length_c   1.000
_cell.angle_alpha   90.00
_cell.angle_beta   90.00
_cell.angle_gamma   90.00
#
_symmetry.space_group_name_H-M   'P 1'
#
loop_
_entity.id
_entity.type
_entity.pdbx_description
1 polymer ?
#
loop_
_entity_poly.entity_id
_entity_poly.type
_entity_poly.pdbx_seq_one_letter_code
_entity_poly.pdbx_strand_id
1 'polypeptide(L)'
;LTRHLAWEKRNYDPDNDGLYDAYACIWASDALYYNSGAVTHSSAYNYRSNRLAAMIAEKIGEDPAPYREEADRILKALNARLWMPERGHWAEFQDFMGHKRLHTSPGVWTIYHALDSDIADPFQAYLATSYVDREIPHIPVHGDGLKDEGYATISTTNWLPYSWSINNVAFAEVMHTALAYFQAGRADAGFHLLKSSVLDGMYLGESPGNFGQISFYDAARGECYRDFGDPIGVASRVLIQGLYGILPDAMNGRL
;
A
#
# COMPACT_ATOMS: atom_id res chain seq x y z
N LEU A 1 5.09 21.23 9.57
CA LEU A 1 5.47 19.83 9.67
C LEU A 1 5.73 19.41 11.11
N THR A 2 6.65 20.08 11.85
CA THR A 2 7.01 19.76 13.25
C THR A 2 5.80 19.63 14.18
N ARG A 3 4.87 20.61 14.14
CA ARG A 3 3.64 20.58 14.96
C ARG A 3 2.75 19.39 14.62
N HIS A 4 2.67 19.04 13.35
CA HIS A 4 1.86 17.91 12.88
C HIS A 4 2.46 16.59 13.38
N LEU A 5 3.75 16.34 13.18
CA LEU A 5 4.41 15.12 13.64
C LEU A 5 4.34 14.97 15.17
N ALA A 6 4.50 16.05 15.92
CA ALA A 6 4.33 16.02 17.38
C ALA A 6 2.88 15.75 17.79
N TRP A 7 1.90 16.20 17.01
CA TRP A 7 0.48 15.90 17.24
C TRP A 7 0.18 14.44 16.93
N GLU A 8 0.66 13.90 15.79
CA GLU A 8 0.55 12.49 15.41
C GLU A 8 1.10 11.57 16.50
N LYS A 9 2.34 11.82 16.92
CA LYS A 9 2.99 11.04 17.98
C LYS A 9 2.20 11.04 19.27
N ARG A 10 1.77 12.22 19.75
CA ARG A 10 1.04 12.34 21.01
C ARG A 10 -0.30 11.61 20.98
N ASN A 11 -0.98 11.58 19.84
CA ASN A 11 -2.32 11.02 19.73
C ASN A 11 -2.32 9.54 19.33
N TYR A 12 -1.33 9.09 18.57
CA TYR A 12 -1.32 7.75 18.01
C TYR A 12 -0.15 6.86 18.46
N ASP A 13 0.80 7.40 19.21
CA ASP A 13 1.85 6.63 19.91
C ASP A 13 2.01 7.17 21.36
N PRO A 14 0.90 7.16 22.16
CA PRO A 14 0.91 7.76 23.51
C PRO A 14 1.76 6.99 24.52
N ASP A 15 1.95 5.68 24.32
CA ASP A 15 2.81 4.82 25.16
C ASP A 15 4.27 4.83 24.68
N ASN A 16 4.55 5.53 23.59
CA ASN A 16 5.90 5.74 23.05
C ASN A 16 6.59 4.41 22.69
N ASP A 17 5.84 3.42 22.22
CA ASP A 17 6.36 2.10 21.85
C ASP A 17 6.87 2.02 20.40
N GLY A 18 6.66 3.07 19.60
CA GLY A 18 7.12 3.20 18.21
C GLY A 18 6.12 2.72 17.18
N LEU A 19 4.97 2.22 17.58
CA LEU A 19 3.89 1.89 16.67
C LEU A 19 2.75 2.90 16.80
N TYR A 20 2.20 3.30 15.67
CA TYR A 20 1.13 4.29 15.61
C TYR A 20 -0.22 3.57 15.57
N ASP A 21 -1.00 3.77 16.63
CA ASP A 21 -2.29 3.15 16.82
C ASP A 21 -3.37 3.86 16.02
N ALA A 22 -4.19 3.08 15.30
CA ALA A 22 -5.45 3.56 14.78
C ALA A 22 -6.59 3.04 15.66
N TYR A 23 -7.41 3.93 16.19
CA TYR A 23 -8.56 3.54 17.01
C TYR A 23 -9.69 2.94 16.17
N ALA A 24 -9.77 3.34 14.92
CA ALA A 24 -10.60 2.72 13.90
C ALA A 24 -10.00 3.05 12.52
N CYS A 25 -9.92 2.07 11.66
CA CYS A 25 -9.43 2.28 10.31
C CYS A 25 -10.48 1.83 9.31
N ILE A 26 -10.73 2.66 8.32
CA ILE A 26 -11.70 2.43 7.24
C ILE A 26 -11.00 2.43 5.87
N TRP A 27 -9.72 2.07 5.86
CA TRP A 27 -8.93 2.07 4.65
C TRP A 27 -9.55 1.20 3.55
N ALA A 28 -9.50 1.70 2.32
CA ALA A 28 -10.06 1.07 1.13
C ALA A 28 -11.56 0.73 1.23
N SER A 29 -12.24 1.13 2.30
CA SER A 29 -13.67 0.93 2.48
C SER A 29 -14.27 2.01 3.35
N ASP A 30 -14.95 2.95 2.77
CA ASP A 30 -15.59 4.07 3.48
C ASP A 30 -16.68 3.63 4.47
N ALA A 31 -17.08 2.38 4.44
CA ALA A 31 -18.20 1.85 5.19
C ALA A 31 -17.83 0.88 6.31
N LEU A 32 -16.62 0.36 6.34
CA LEU A 32 -16.23 -0.68 7.28
C LEU A 32 -15.04 -0.28 8.15
N TYR A 33 -15.26 -0.34 9.45
CA TYR A 33 -14.20 -0.30 10.44
C TYR A 33 -13.66 -1.72 10.60
N TYR A 34 -12.43 -1.99 10.22
CA TYR A 34 -11.89 -3.34 10.23
C TYR A 34 -10.73 -3.56 11.19
N ASN A 35 -10.11 -2.50 11.68
CA ASN A 35 -9.02 -2.64 12.63
C ASN A 35 -9.05 -1.59 13.75
N SER A 36 -8.31 -1.91 14.80
CA SER A 36 -8.08 -1.03 15.94
C SER A 36 -6.79 -1.48 16.62
N GLY A 37 -5.79 -0.62 16.64
CA GLY A 37 -4.51 -0.90 17.28
C GLY A 37 -3.31 -0.44 16.48
N ALA A 38 -2.16 -1.07 16.72
CA ALA A 38 -0.90 -0.76 16.07
C ALA A 38 -0.93 -1.21 14.60
N VAL A 39 -1.21 -0.30 13.69
CA VAL A 39 -1.42 -0.56 12.27
C VAL A 39 -0.12 -0.40 11.50
N THR A 40 0.22 -1.39 10.66
CA THR A 40 1.48 -1.39 9.92
C THR A 40 1.57 -0.21 8.96
N HIS A 41 0.55 0.04 8.13
CA HIS A 41 0.62 1.13 7.14
C HIS A 41 0.65 2.52 7.79
N SER A 42 -0.07 2.74 8.90
CA SER A 42 0.00 4.00 9.64
C SER A 42 1.40 4.24 10.23
N SER A 43 2.00 3.22 10.82
CA SER A 43 3.36 3.29 11.36
C SER A 43 4.39 3.50 10.23
N ALA A 44 4.23 2.82 9.08
CA ALA A 44 5.09 3.00 7.92
C ALA A 44 5.04 4.44 7.37
N TYR A 45 3.86 5.04 7.29
CA TYR A 45 3.73 6.45 6.90
C TYR A 45 4.40 7.41 7.88
N ASN A 46 4.28 7.15 9.17
CA ASN A 46 4.95 7.97 10.19
C ASN A 46 6.48 7.82 10.13
N TYR A 47 6.99 6.61 9.84
CA TYR A 47 8.40 6.40 9.54
C TYR A 47 8.87 7.26 8.37
N ARG A 48 8.19 7.14 7.21
CA ARG A 48 8.51 7.92 6.01
C ARG A 48 8.44 9.43 6.27
N SER A 49 7.40 9.88 6.96
CA SER A 49 7.21 11.30 7.29
C SER A 49 8.35 11.86 8.13
N ASN A 50 8.83 11.11 9.11
CA ASN A 50 9.98 11.50 9.94
C ASN A 50 11.28 11.49 9.14
N ARG A 51 11.52 10.50 8.26
CA ARG A 51 12.67 10.52 7.35
C ARG A 51 12.68 11.75 6.45
N LEU A 52 11.55 12.08 5.83
CA LEU A 52 11.42 13.28 5.00
C LEU A 52 11.61 14.55 5.82
N ALA A 53 11.10 14.62 7.05
CA ALA A 53 11.30 15.75 7.95
C ALA A 53 12.78 15.93 8.30
N ALA A 54 13.52 14.85 8.54
CA ALA A 54 14.96 14.91 8.77
C ALA A 54 15.71 15.49 7.55
N MET A 55 15.39 15.01 6.35
CA MET A 55 15.99 15.53 5.11
C MET A 55 15.67 17.02 4.90
N ILE A 56 14.46 17.46 5.19
CA ILE A 56 14.06 18.86 5.11
C ILE A 56 14.81 19.68 6.14
N ALA A 57 14.89 19.22 7.39
CA ALA A 57 15.61 19.90 8.47
C ALA A 57 17.07 20.16 8.07
N GLU A 58 17.77 19.16 7.55
CA GLU A 58 19.15 19.32 7.03
C GLU A 58 19.25 20.40 5.93
N LYS A 59 18.29 20.39 4.99
CA LYS A 59 18.29 21.37 3.87
C LYS A 59 18.09 22.80 4.33
N ILE A 60 17.35 23.03 5.41
CA ILE A 60 17.05 24.38 5.94
C ILE A 60 17.94 24.77 7.11
N GLY A 61 18.91 23.91 7.49
CA GLY A 61 19.85 24.19 8.58
C GLY A 61 19.27 24.00 10.00
N GLU A 62 18.21 23.22 10.11
CA GLU A 62 17.60 22.82 11.39
C GLU A 62 18.14 21.46 11.83
N ASP A 63 17.98 21.12 13.11
CA ASP A 63 18.44 19.84 13.65
C ASP A 63 17.61 18.66 13.15
N PRO A 64 18.18 17.70 12.38
CA PRO A 64 17.49 16.52 11.90
C PRO A 64 17.39 15.38 12.92
N ALA A 65 18.17 15.43 14.02
CA ALA A 65 18.32 14.30 14.95
C ALA A 65 17.00 13.81 15.54
N PRO A 66 16.08 14.67 16.02
CA PRO A 66 14.83 14.19 16.61
C PRO A 66 13.96 13.39 15.63
N TYR A 67 13.99 13.74 14.36
CA TYR A 67 13.23 13.03 13.32
C TYR A 67 13.88 11.71 12.94
N ARG A 68 15.20 11.65 12.88
CA ARG A 68 15.94 10.40 12.64
C ARG A 68 15.72 9.40 13.76
N GLU A 69 15.86 9.83 15.00
CA GLU A 69 15.64 9.00 16.18
C GLU A 69 14.22 8.44 16.21
N GLU A 70 13.23 9.25 15.87
CA GLU A 70 11.84 8.79 15.78
C GLU A 70 11.65 7.77 14.64
N ALA A 71 12.19 8.03 13.46
CA ALA A 71 12.13 7.09 12.35
C ALA A 71 12.78 5.75 12.70
N ASP A 72 13.97 5.77 13.30
CA ASP A 72 14.69 4.55 13.71
C ASP A 72 13.89 3.76 14.75
N ARG A 73 13.25 4.44 15.69
CA ARG A 73 12.39 3.83 16.71
C ARG A 73 11.18 3.14 16.07
N ILE A 74 10.51 3.80 15.13
CA ILE A 74 9.37 3.24 14.40
C ILE A 74 9.79 2.01 13.60
N LEU A 75 10.88 2.09 12.83
CA LEU A 75 11.36 0.98 12.02
C LEU A 75 11.72 -0.25 12.87
N LYS A 76 12.37 0.00 13.99
CA LYS A 76 12.70 -1.06 14.95
C LYS A 76 11.44 -1.72 15.52
N ALA A 77 10.44 -0.94 15.88
CA ALA A 77 9.18 -1.46 16.42
C ALA A 77 8.39 -2.26 15.37
N LEU A 78 8.30 -1.76 14.14
CA LEU A 78 7.67 -2.45 13.00
C LEU A 78 8.30 -3.83 12.76
N ASN A 79 9.63 -3.90 12.71
CA ASN A 79 10.32 -5.16 12.46
C ASN A 79 10.29 -6.11 13.68
N ALA A 80 10.27 -5.58 14.89
CA ALA A 80 10.26 -6.42 16.09
C ALA A 80 8.87 -7.00 16.42
N ARG A 81 7.79 -6.29 16.06
CA ARG A 81 6.44 -6.64 16.52
C ARG A 81 5.48 -7.02 15.41
N LEU A 82 5.61 -6.44 14.22
CA LEU A 82 4.66 -6.66 13.12
C LEU A 82 5.22 -7.50 11.98
N TRP A 83 6.53 -7.56 11.80
CA TRP A 83 7.13 -8.46 10.82
C TRP A 83 7.01 -9.92 11.26
N MET A 84 6.55 -10.79 10.38
CA MET A 84 6.38 -12.23 10.61
C MET A 84 7.33 -13.02 9.69
N PRO A 85 8.55 -13.34 10.15
CA PRO A 85 9.57 -13.96 9.30
C PRO A 85 9.13 -15.27 8.66
N GLU A 86 8.36 -16.08 9.39
CA GLU A 86 7.85 -17.37 8.93
C GLU A 86 6.76 -17.25 7.86
N ARG A 87 6.13 -16.07 7.75
CA ARG A 87 5.11 -15.75 6.74
C ARG A 87 5.65 -14.89 5.60
N GLY A 88 6.74 -14.16 5.85
CA GLY A 88 7.38 -13.28 4.89
C GLY A 88 6.65 -11.97 4.61
N HIS A 89 5.85 -11.49 5.56
CA HIS A 89 5.17 -10.19 5.45
C HIS A 89 4.86 -9.60 6.81
N TRP A 90 4.48 -8.32 6.87
CA TRP A 90 3.97 -7.67 8.08
C TRP A 90 2.54 -8.08 8.36
N ALA A 91 2.18 -8.16 9.65
CA ALA A 91 0.80 -8.25 10.08
C ALA A 91 0.03 -6.99 9.64
N GLU A 92 -1.26 -7.11 9.47
CA GLU A 92 -2.13 -5.95 9.20
C GLU A 92 -2.08 -4.97 10.37
N PHE A 93 -2.31 -5.47 11.57
CA PHE A 93 -2.20 -4.73 12.82
C PHE A 93 -2.03 -5.66 14.03
N GLN A 94 -1.68 -5.07 15.16
CA GLN A 94 -1.74 -5.71 16.47
C GLN A 94 -2.86 -5.09 17.30
N ASP A 95 -3.69 -5.88 17.95
CA ASP A 95 -4.81 -5.39 18.76
C ASP A 95 -4.36 -4.33 19.76
N PHE A 96 -5.17 -3.28 19.91
CA PHE A 96 -4.97 -2.20 20.88
C PHE A 96 -5.09 -2.68 22.32
N MET A 97 -6.02 -3.58 22.59
CA MET A 97 -6.35 -4.07 23.92
C MET A 97 -6.39 -5.61 24.00
N GLY A 98 -6.60 -6.12 25.19
CA GLY A 98 -6.76 -7.55 25.43
C GLY A 98 -5.46 -8.32 25.23
N HIS A 99 -5.52 -9.36 24.42
CA HIS A 99 -4.38 -10.26 24.21
C HIS A 99 -3.33 -9.73 23.22
N LYS A 100 -3.50 -8.52 22.69
CA LYS A 100 -2.61 -7.90 21.67
C LYS A 100 -2.28 -8.87 20.53
N ARG A 101 -3.30 -9.51 19.97
CA ARG A 101 -3.13 -10.48 18.88
C ARG A 101 -2.68 -9.79 17.61
N LEU A 102 -1.84 -10.49 16.83
CA LEU A 102 -1.49 -10.09 15.48
C LEU A 102 -2.58 -10.55 14.50
N HIS A 103 -3.01 -9.65 13.63
CA HIS A 103 -3.88 -9.94 12.50
C HIS A 103 -3.00 -10.24 11.29
N THR A 104 -2.87 -11.53 11.01
CA THR A 104 -1.79 -12.10 10.19
C THR A 104 -2.10 -12.16 8.70
N SER A 105 -3.26 -11.69 8.28
CA SER A 105 -3.68 -11.65 6.87
C SER A 105 -3.84 -10.18 6.42
N PRO A 106 -2.77 -9.53 5.94
CA PRO A 106 -2.84 -8.14 5.53
C PRO A 106 -3.61 -7.94 4.22
N GLY A 107 -4.22 -6.77 4.08
CA GLY A 107 -4.63 -6.26 2.77
C GLY A 107 -3.44 -5.82 1.93
N VAL A 108 -3.64 -5.65 0.63
CA VAL A 108 -2.57 -5.20 -0.28
C VAL A 108 -2.00 -3.84 0.11
N TRP A 109 -2.81 -2.99 0.74
CA TRP A 109 -2.36 -1.68 1.25
C TRP A 109 -1.26 -1.77 2.29
N THR A 110 -1.27 -2.77 3.15
CA THR A 110 -0.17 -3.01 4.10
C THR A 110 1.11 -3.35 3.35
N ILE A 111 1.03 -4.16 2.30
CA ILE A 111 2.19 -4.57 1.51
C ILE A 111 2.79 -3.38 0.75
N TYR A 112 1.99 -2.69 -0.08
CA TYR A 112 2.54 -1.62 -0.90
C TYR A 112 2.95 -0.40 -0.08
N HIS A 113 2.29 -0.10 1.05
CA HIS A 113 2.73 0.99 1.92
C HIS A 113 4.03 0.69 2.65
N ALA A 114 4.27 -0.55 3.03
CA ALA A 114 5.54 -0.96 3.60
C ALA A 114 6.70 -0.71 2.62
N LEU A 115 6.52 -1.09 1.35
CA LEU A 115 7.54 -0.88 0.32
C LEU A 115 7.69 0.61 -0.03
N ASP A 116 6.58 1.29 -0.26
CA ASP A 116 6.58 2.70 -0.65
C ASP A 116 7.08 3.64 0.46
N SER A 117 7.05 3.19 1.69
CA SER A 117 7.61 3.92 2.84
C SER A 117 9.06 3.56 3.14
N ASP A 118 9.69 2.68 2.36
CA ASP A 118 11.08 2.23 2.53
C ASP A 118 11.34 1.52 3.89
N ILE A 119 10.35 0.82 4.47
CA ILE A 119 10.56 0.02 5.68
C ILE A 119 11.09 -1.37 5.37
N ALA A 120 10.94 -1.83 4.12
CA ALA A 120 11.35 -3.14 3.66
C ALA A 120 12.81 -3.14 3.20
N ASP A 121 13.59 -4.11 3.65
CA ASP A 121 14.82 -4.47 2.94
C ASP A 121 14.47 -5.23 1.62
N PRO A 122 15.44 -5.44 0.71
CA PRO A 122 15.16 -6.11 -0.57
C PRO A 122 14.60 -7.53 -0.43
N PHE A 123 14.99 -8.27 0.59
CA PHE A 123 14.49 -9.61 0.83
C PHE A 123 13.07 -9.59 1.41
N GLN A 124 12.81 -8.69 2.35
CA GLN A 124 11.47 -8.44 2.87
C GLN A 124 10.51 -7.97 1.76
N ALA A 125 10.95 -7.09 0.87
CA ALA A 125 10.16 -6.63 -0.27
C ALA A 125 9.77 -7.78 -1.21
N TYR A 126 10.71 -8.66 -1.53
CA TYR A 126 10.45 -9.86 -2.32
C TYR A 126 9.45 -10.80 -1.63
N LEU A 127 9.65 -11.10 -0.35
CA LEU A 127 8.77 -11.98 0.40
C LEU A 127 7.36 -11.40 0.55
N ALA A 128 7.25 -10.11 0.88
CA ALA A 128 5.96 -9.44 1.05
C ALA A 128 5.16 -9.37 -0.25
N THR A 129 5.81 -9.11 -1.39
CA THR A 129 5.14 -9.18 -2.70
C THR A 129 4.79 -10.62 -3.09
N SER A 130 5.58 -11.61 -2.67
CA SER A 130 5.25 -13.03 -2.88
C SER A 130 4.03 -13.50 -2.06
N TYR A 131 3.70 -12.83 -0.96
CA TYR A 131 2.43 -13.03 -0.26
C TYR A 131 1.24 -12.68 -1.17
N VAL A 132 1.34 -11.56 -1.90
CA VAL A 132 0.28 -11.16 -2.85
C VAL A 132 0.05 -12.25 -3.89
N ASP A 133 1.12 -12.84 -4.45
CA ASP A 133 1.00 -13.90 -5.44
C ASP A 133 0.27 -15.15 -4.92
N ARG A 134 0.47 -15.48 -3.64
CA ARG A 134 -0.02 -16.75 -3.08
C ARG A 134 -1.36 -16.65 -2.37
N GLU A 135 -1.63 -15.53 -1.72
CA GLU A 135 -2.71 -15.42 -0.73
C GLU A 135 -3.82 -14.46 -1.17
N ILE A 136 -3.50 -13.50 -2.05
CA ILE A 136 -4.51 -12.55 -2.54
C ILE A 136 -5.20 -13.14 -3.77
N PRO A 137 -6.55 -13.14 -3.82
CA PRO A 137 -7.27 -13.66 -4.98
C PRO A 137 -6.91 -12.92 -6.28
N HIS A 138 -6.61 -13.70 -7.32
CA HIS A 138 -6.39 -13.21 -8.68
C HIS A 138 -7.65 -13.40 -9.50
N ILE A 139 -8.11 -12.33 -10.12
CA ILE A 139 -9.37 -12.28 -10.85
C ILE A 139 -9.05 -12.18 -12.35
N PRO A 140 -9.36 -13.24 -13.14
CA PRO A 140 -9.05 -13.25 -14.56
C PRO A 140 -9.69 -12.10 -15.31
N VAL A 141 -8.92 -11.51 -16.23
CA VAL A 141 -9.40 -10.46 -17.14
C VAL A 141 -9.87 -11.10 -18.42
N HIS A 142 -11.15 -10.95 -18.72
CA HIS A 142 -11.77 -11.49 -19.93
C HIS A 142 -12.48 -10.39 -20.72
N GLY A 143 -12.47 -10.52 -22.05
CA GLY A 143 -13.18 -9.59 -22.91
C GLY A 143 -13.13 -10.01 -24.38
N ASP A 144 -14.05 -9.48 -25.17
CA ASP A 144 -14.13 -9.79 -26.59
C ASP A 144 -12.84 -9.38 -27.33
N GLY A 145 -12.26 -10.33 -28.06
CA GLY A 145 -11.02 -10.12 -28.80
C GLY A 145 -9.73 -10.22 -27.98
N LEU A 146 -9.82 -10.35 -26.66
CA LEU A 146 -8.67 -10.64 -25.83
C LEU A 146 -8.35 -12.14 -25.90
N LYS A 147 -7.11 -12.47 -26.28
CA LYS A 147 -6.62 -13.86 -26.15
C LYS A 147 -6.38 -14.13 -24.66
N ASP A 148 -6.65 -15.36 -24.25
CA ASP A 148 -6.30 -15.80 -22.91
C ASP A 148 -4.77 -15.89 -22.77
N GLU A 149 -4.18 -14.84 -22.23
CA GLU A 149 -2.74 -14.72 -21.94
C GLU A 149 -2.47 -14.75 -20.42
N GLY A 150 -3.45 -15.18 -19.63
CA GLY A 150 -3.34 -15.26 -18.19
C GLY A 150 -3.37 -13.90 -17.48
N TYR A 151 -3.93 -12.85 -18.09
CA TYR A 151 -4.10 -11.56 -17.44
C TYR A 151 -5.08 -11.69 -16.27
N ALA A 152 -4.71 -11.08 -15.15
CA ALA A 152 -5.55 -11.02 -13.96
C ALA A 152 -5.32 -9.72 -13.20
N THR A 153 -6.41 -9.14 -12.70
CA THR A 153 -6.35 -8.18 -11.61
C THR A 153 -6.28 -8.91 -10.28
N ILE A 154 -6.17 -8.18 -9.18
CA ILE A 154 -6.13 -8.75 -7.84
C ILE A 154 -7.21 -8.13 -6.95
N SER A 155 -7.65 -8.91 -5.98
CA SER A 155 -8.47 -8.40 -4.90
C SER A 155 -7.65 -7.54 -3.93
N THR A 156 -8.32 -6.70 -3.16
CA THR A 156 -7.71 -5.91 -2.09
C THR A 156 -7.31 -6.76 -0.89
N THR A 157 -8.05 -7.82 -0.63
CA THR A 157 -7.83 -8.75 0.50
C THR A 157 -8.31 -10.15 0.15
N ASN A 158 -8.03 -11.11 1.01
CA ASN A 158 -8.65 -12.45 1.04
C ASN A 158 -9.68 -12.60 2.18
N TRP A 159 -10.20 -11.50 2.72
CA TRP A 159 -11.11 -11.54 3.87
C TRP A 159 -12.54 -11.88 3.46
N LEU A 160 -13.28 -12.48 4.39
CA LEU A 160 -14.68 -12.83 4.23
C LEU A 160 -15.52 -12.25 5.37
N PRO A 161 -16.78 -11.85 5.10
CA PRO A 161 -17.40 -11.73 3.77
C PRO A 161 -16.80 -10.57 2.98
N TYR A 162 -16.89 -10.63 1.64
CA TYR A 162 -16.54 -9.46 0.83
C TYR A 162 -17.56 -8.33 1.07
N SER A 163 -17.09 -7.09 1.02
CA SER A 163 -17.95 -5.92 1.17
C SER A 163 -17.26 -4.70 0.59
N TRP A 164 -17.93 -4.01 -0.33
CA TRP A 164 -17.38 -2.82 -0.98
C TRP A 164 -15.97 -3.09 -1.51
N SER A 165 -14.96 -2.34 -1.06
CA SER A 165 -13.55 -2.55 -1.43
C SER A 165 -12.82 -3.66 -0.65
N ILE A 166 -13.47 -4.33 0.29
CA ILE A 166 -12.90 -5.47 1.02
C ILE A 166 -13.13 -6.75 0.23
N ASN A 167 -12.06 -7.44 -0.11
CA ASN A 167 -12.05 -8.64 -0.97
C ASN A 167 -12.72 -8.39 -2.33
N ASN A 168 -12.43 -7.24 -2.91
CA ASN A 168 -12.91 -6.79 -4.21
C ASN A 168 -11.79 -6.10 -4.99
N VAL A 169 -12.03 -5.69 -6.24
CA VAL A 169 -11.04 -4.99 -7.05
C VAL A 169 -11.19 -3.48 -6.86
N ALA A 170 -10.12 -2.86 -6.34
CA ALA A 170 -9.98 -1.40 -6.32
C ALA A 170 -8.74 -1.04 -7.17
N PHE A 171 -8.93 -0.36 -8.28
CA PHE A 171 -7.85 -0.18 -9.26
C PHE A 171 -6.68 0.65 -8.76
N ALA A 172 -6.91 1.59 -7.85
CA ALA A 172 -5.82 2.30 -7.18
C ALA A 172 -4.92 1.33 -6.38
N GLU A 173 -5.53 0.41 -5.65
CA GLU A 173 -4.85 -0.62 -4.87
C GLU A 173 -4.07 -1.59 -5.77
N VAL A 174 -4.68 -2.00 -6.89
CA VAL A 174 -4.04 -2.89 -7.88
C VAL A 174 -2.83 -2.20 -8.50
N MET A 175 -2.97 -0.94 -8.93
CA MET A 175 -1.88 -0.17 -9.54
C MET A 175 -0.77 0.14 -8.52
N HIS A 176 -1.12 0.45 -7.27
CA HIS A 176 -0.10 0.66 -6.23
C HIS A 176 0.64 -0.64 -5.90
N THR A 177 -0.05 -1.78 -5.94
CA THR A 177 0.59 -3.09 -5.81
C THR A 177 1.52 -3.37 -7.00
N ALA A 178 1.15 -2.99 -8.23
CA ALA A 178 2.04 -3.06 -9.38
C ALA A 178 3.32 -2.22 -9.17
N LEU A 179 3.18 -1.01 -8.61
CA LEU A 179 4.34 -0.19 -8.22
C LEU A 179 5.21 -0.90 -7.18
N ALA A 180 4.60 -1.52 -6.18
CA ALA A 180 5.34 -2.28 -5.16
C ALA A 180 6.13 -3.45 -5.76
N TYR A 181 5.60 -4.14 -6.77
CA TYR A 181 6.37 -5.16 -7.50
C TYR A 181 7.60 -4.56 -8.19
N PHE A 182 7.48 -3.40 -8.85
CA PHE A 182 8.63 -2.71 -9.44
C PHE A 182 9.65 -2.31 -8.37
N GLN A 183 9.20 -1.77 -7.24
CA GLN A 183 10.05 -1.40 -6.10
C GLN A 183 10.77 -2.62 -5.49
N ALA A 184 10.14 -3.79 -5.52
CA ALA A 184 10.72 -5.06 -5.09
C ALA A 184 11.68 -5.68 -6.13
N GLY A 185 11.94 -5.02 -7.27
CA GLY A 185 12.75 -5.56 -8.36
C GLY A 185 12.08 -6.67 -9.17
N ARG A 186 10.75 -6.84 -9.05
CA ARG A 186 9.95 -7.86 -9.74
C ARG A 186 9.24 -7.24 -10.96
N ALA A 187 10.03 -6.73 -11.89
CA ALA A 187 9.54 -5.93 -13.01
C ALA A 187 8.50 -6.64 -13.89
N ASP A 188 8.69 -7.93 -14.17
CA ASP A 188 7.74 -8.71 -14.99
C ASP A 188 6.38 -8.85 -14.31
N ALA A 189 6.35 -9.13 -13.01
CA ALA A 189 5.11 -9.18 -12.23
C ALA A 189 4.43 -7.80 -12.17
N GLY A 190 5.20 -6.75 -11.92
CA GLY A 190 4.71 -5.37 -11.91
C GLY A 190 4.12 -4.96 -13.24
N PHE A 191 4.79 -5.26 -14.34
CA PHE A 191 4.30 -4.95 -15.69
C PHE A 191 3.05 -5.77 -16.03
N HIS A 192 3.04 -7.06 -15.69
CA HIS A 192 1.88 -7.91 -15.93
C HIS A 192 0.63 -7.41 -15.21
N LEU A 193 0.76 -7.07 -13.92
CA LEU A 193 -0.35 -6.53 -13.13
C LEU A 193 -0.82 -5.16 -13.63
N LEU A 194 0.12 -4.26 -13.96
CA LEU A 194 -0.18 -2.96 -14.56
C LEU A 194 -0.95 -3.12 -15.88
N LYS A 195 -0.46 -4.00 -16.78
CA LYS A 195 -1.12 -4.26 -18.07
C LYS A 195 -2.51 -4.84 -17.88
N SER A 196 -2.67 -5.79 -16.96
CA SER A 196 -3.97 -6.37 -16.61
C SER A 196 -4.96 -5.30 -16.14
N SER A 197 -4.50 -4.38 -15.28
CA SER A 197 -5.33 -3.28 -14.77
C SER A 197 -5.76 -2.31 -15.87
N VAL A 198 -4.86 -1.99 -16.80
CA VAL A 198 -5.17 -1.13 -17.95
C VAL A 198 -6.16 -1.81 -18.89
N LEU A 199 -5.97 -3.09 -19.17
CA LEU A 199 -6.89 -3.86 -20.02
C LEU A 199 -8.28 -3.90 -19.41
N ASP A 200 -8.40 -4.29 -18.15
CA ASP A 200 -9.68 -4.43 -17.48
C ASP A 200 -10.36 -3.07 -17.23
N GLY A 201 -9.67 -2.14 -16.62
CA GLY A 201 -10.25 -0.85 -16.22
C GLY A 201 -10.47 0.13 -17.36
N MET A 202 -9.71 0.04 -18.46
CA MET A 202 -9.73 1.04 -19.52
C MET A 202 -10.24 0.53 -20.87
N TYR A 203 -9.91 -0.70 -21.26
CA TYR A 203 -10.23 -1.21 -22.60
C TYR A 203 -11.40 -2.18 -22.61
N LEU A 204 -11.51 -3.05 -21.62
CA LEU A 204 -12.58 -4.05 -21.52
C LEU A 204 -13.71 -3.63 -20.60
N GLY A 205 -13.44 -2.66 -19.74
CA GLY A 205 -14.44 -2.06 -18.88
C GLY A 205 -15.41 -1.16 -19.64
N GLU A 206 -16.32 -0.54 -18.90
CA GLU A 206 -17.38 0.29 -19.47
C GLU A 206 -16.93 1.65 -20.02
N SER A 207 -15.65 1.98 -19.92
CA SER A 207 -15.10 3.25 -20.42
C SER A 207 -13.75 3.03 -21.09
N PRO A 208 -13.72 2.32 -22.23
CA PRO A 208 -12.48 1.99 -22.90
C PRO A 208 -11.71 3.23 -23.37
N GLY A 209 -10.40 3.17 -23.23
CA GLY A 209 -9.49 4.21 -23.68
C GLY A 209 -9.45 5.46 -22.81
N ASN A 210 -10.02 5.42 -21.60
CA ASN A 210 -10.08 6.57 -20.71
C ASN A 210 -9.64 6.20 -19.28
N PHE A 211 -8.65 6.90 -18.73
CA PHE A 211 -8.17 6.69 -17.36
C PHE A 211 -9.21 7.07 -16.32
N GLY A 212 -9.25 6.32 -15.23
CA GLY A 212 -10.04 6.69 -14.06
C GLY A 212 -11.53 6.46 -14.16
N GLN A 213 -11.96 5.62 -15.05
CA GLN A 213 -13.37 5.37 -15.22
C GLN A 213 -13.90 4.26 -14.37
N ILE A 214 -13.09 3.24 -14.15
CA ILE A 214 -13.42 2.18 -13.21
C ILE A 214 -12.42 2.27 -12.07
N SER A 215 -12.86 2.80 -10.95
CA SER A 215 -12.04 2.87 -9.74
C SER A 215 -12.24 1.66 -8.84
N PHE A 216 -13.39 1.03 -8.95
CA PHE A 216 -13.79 -0.09 -8.13
C PHE A 216 -14.63 -1.07 -8.95
N TYR A 217 -14.39 -2.36 -8.75
CA TYR A 217 -15.10 -3.43 -9.40
C TYR A 217 -15.53 -4.49 -8.38
N ASP A 218 -16.84 -4.72 -8.26
CA ASP A 218 -17.39 -5.82 -7.49
C ASP A 218 -17.41 -7.08 -8.35
N ALA A 219 -16.38 -7.90 -8.21
CA ALA A 219 -16.21 -9.12 -9.02
C ALA A 219 -17.34 -10.13 -8.83
N ALA A 220 -18.01 -10.13 -7.68
CA ALA A 220 -19.11 -11.06 -7.42
C ALA A 220 -20.43 -10.60 -8.04
N ARG A 221 -20.64 -9.27 -8.15
CA ARG A 221 -21.85 -8.69 -8.72
C ARG A 221 -21.70 -8.24 -10.16
N GLY A 222 -20.46 -8.08 -10.63
CA GLY A 222 -20.17 -7.48 -11.93
C GLY A 222 -20.48 -5.98 -12.00
N GLU A 223 -20.51 -5.30 -10.86
CA GLU A 223 -20.79 -3.87 -10.75
C GLU A 223 -19.51 -3.05 -10.85
N CYS A 224 -19.54 -1.95 -11.61
CA CYS A 224 -18.43 -1.03 -11.76
C CYS A 224 -18.78 0.35 -11.24
N TYR A 225 -17.85 0.96 -10.51
CA TYR A 225 -17.98 2.32 -9.97
C TYR A 225 -16.92 3.22 -10.61
N ARG A 226 -17.33 4.42 -11.03
CA ARG A 226 -16.49 5.33 -11.81
C ARG A 226 -16.10 6.61 -11.09
N ASP A 227 -16.72 6.90 -9.97
CA ASP A 227 -16.72 8.23 -9.37
C ASP A 227 -15.53 8.49 -8.42
N PHE A 228 -14.55 7.58 -8.36
CA PHE A 228 -13.36 7.74 -7.55
C PHE A 228 -12.16 8.13 -8.41
N GLY A 229 -11.45 9.18 -8.01
CA GLY A 229 -10.26 9.66 -8.71
C GLY A 229 -8.94 8.97 -8.37
N ASP A 230 -8.94 8.06 -7.40
CA ASP A 230 -7.75 7.42 -6.86
C ASP A 230 -6.84 6.76 -7.90
N PRO A 231 -7.37 6.00 -8.88
CA PRO A 231 -6.54 5.32 -9.87
C PRO A 231 -5.69 6.25 -10.71
N ILE A 232 -6.15 7.47 -10.97
CA ILE A 232 -5.49 8.42 -11.88
C ILE A 232 -4.10 8.81 -11.38
N GLY A 233 -4.00 9.17 -10.10
CA GLY A 233 -2.73 9.56 -9.48
C GLY A 233 -1.75 8.41 -9.41
N VAL A 234 -2.23 7.24 -9.01
CA VAL A 234 -1.38 6.04 -8.90
C VAL A 234 -0.97 5.51 -10.27
N ALA A 235 -1.86 5.53 -11.28
CA ALA A 235 -1.53 5.13 -12.65
C ALA A 235 -0.37 5.95 -13.22
N SER A 236 -0.40 7.27 -13.05
CA SER A 236 0.71 8.15 -13.46
C SER A 236 2.01 7.75 -12.76
N ARG A 237 1.94 7.48 -11.48
CA ARG A 237 3.10 7.16 -10.66
C ARG A 237 3.69 5.80 -11.02
N VAL A 238 2.87 4.77 -11.22
CA VAL A 238 3.37 3.44 -11.61
C VAL A 238 4.00 3.44 -13.00
N LEU A 239 3.49 4.25 -13.93
CA LEU A 239 4.12 4.43 -15.24
C LEU A 239 5.47 5.11 -15.12
N ILE A 240 5.55 6.26 -14.44
CA ILE A 240 6.78 7.06 -14.36
C ILE A 240 7.83 6.35 -13.50
N GLN A 241 7.48 5.97 -12.28
CA GLN A 241 8.44 5.42 -11.33
C GLN A 241 8.65 3.92 -11.51
N GLY A 242 7.58 3.16 -11.77
CA GLY A 242 7.65 1.72 -11.94
C GLY A 242 8.18 1.33 -13.32
N LEU A 243 7.40 1.61 -14.36
CA LEU A 243 7.70 1.12 -15.72
C LEU A 243 8.92 1.80 -16.35
N TYR A 244 9.02 3.12 -16.24
CA TYR A 244 10.15 3.87 -16.82
C TYR A 244 11.33 4.07 -15.86
N GLY A 245 11.17 3.76 -14.58
CA GLY A 245 12.23 3.86 -13.58
C GLY A 245 12.68 5.31 -13.30
N ILE A 246 11.84 6.30 -13.59
CA ILE A 246 12.16 7.72 -13.37
C ILE A 246 11.80 8.06 -11.93
N LEU A 247 12.83 8.24 -11.10
CA LEU A 247 12.69 8.56 -9.68
C LEU A 247 13.11 10.02 -9.44
N PRO A 248 12.17 10.97 -9.45
CA PRO A 248 12.49 12.37 -9.23
C PRO A 248 12.98 12.60 -7.79
N ASP A 249 14.13 13.23 -7.66
CA ASP A 249 14.70 13.67 -6.38
C ASP A 249 14.69 15.20 -6.31
N ALA A 250 13.52 15.75 -6.03
CA ALA A 250 13.34 17.20 -5.93
C ALA A 250 14.20 17.83 -4.84
N MET A 251 14.52 17.08 -3.78
CA MET A 251 15.37 17.55 -2.68
C MET A 251 16.80 17.84 -3.13
N ASN A 252 17.29 17.13 -4.13
CA ASN A 252 18.63 17.30 -4.69
C ASN A 252 18.63 17.87 -6.11
N GLY A 253 17.46 18.24 -6.65
CA GLY A 253 17.31 18.80 -7.99
C GLY A 253 17.68 17.79 -9.09
N ARG A 254 17.40 16.52 -8.89
CA ARG A 254 17.72 15.43 -9.83
C ARG A 254 16.44 14.80 -10.39
N LEU A 255 16.57 14.30 -11.62
CA LEU A 255 15.61 13.40 -12.27
C LEU A 255 16.22 12.02 -12.38
#